data_ce0c2cd727b277d0ead3fb8604e5ba79
#
_entry.id   ce0c2cd727b277d0ead3fb8604e5ba79
#
_cell.length_a   1.000
_cell.length_b   1.000
_cell.length_c   1.000
_cell.angle_alpha   90.00
_cell.angle_beta   90.00
_cell.angle_gamma   90.00
#
_symmetry.space_group_name_H-M   'P 1'
#
loop_
_entity.id
_entity.type
_entity.pdbx_description
1 polymer ?
#
loop_
_entity_poly.entity_id
_entity_poly.type
_entity_poly.pdbx_seq_one_letter_code
_entity_poly.pdbx_strand_id
1 'polypeptide(L)'
;QHIGMAGQRVCYTIHNFKHQGITGEHVLYAAGLPHPHHLFQPERLQDDFNHAAINLMKGGVVYSNFVTTVSPKHAHEVMYTDQGHGLGHTLNVHQRKFGGILNGLDYDVWNTEVDELIPVRYGVDDLEKKYDNKAALRHRLLLREEFKPVIAYVGRLDAQKGVHLIRHGLHYALGSGAQFVLLGSSPDADIDREFWHLKHHFNNNPDCHLEIGYDEELAHLIYAGADMVIMPSMFEPCGLTQLIALKYGTVPIVRGVGGLIDTVFDRDYSDKPEHERNGYMFYQTDEQGLDSAMVRAVGLWQHHPEDFRQLCQASANSDVGH
;
A
#
# COMPACT_ATOMS: atom_id res chain seq x y z
N GLN A 1 30.92 -7.51 -23.41
CA GLN A 1 30.42 -8.49 -24.36
C GLN A 1 30.88 -9.85 -23.89
N HIS A 2 30.02 -10.85 -23.75
CA HIS A 2 30.41 -12.24 -23.91
C HIS A 2 30.53 -13.09 -22.64
N ILE A 3 29.51 -13.04 -21.85
CA ILE A 3 29.24 -14.17 -20.94
C ILE A 3 28.12 -15.01 -21.57
N GLY A 4 28.30 -15.51 -22.81
CA GLY A 4 27.40 -16.50 -23.42
C GLY A 4 25.88 -16.21 -23.44
N MET A 5 25.47 -14.96 -23.15
CA MET A 5 24.06 -14.54 -23.04
C MET A 5 23.54 -13.83 -24.32
N ALA A 6 24.18 -14.04 -25.45
CA ALA A 6 23.71 -13.53 -26.71
C ALA A 6 22.32 -14.13 -27.04
N GLY A 7 21.28 -13.30 -26.98
CA GLY A 7 19.89 -13.70 -27.23
C GLY A 7 18.96 -13.80 -26.00
N GLN A 8 19.47 -13.70 -24.77
CA GLN A 8 18.61 -13.63 -23.61
C GLN A 8 18.00 -12.23 -23.47
N ARG A 9 16.70 -12.19 -23.15
CA ARG A 9 15.98 -10.95 -22.87
C ARG A 9 15.93 -10.73 -21.36
N VAL A 10 16.17 -9.48 -20.95
CA VAL A 10 16.12 -9.05 -19.55
C VAL A 10 14.93 -8.15 -19.36
N CYS A 11 14.05 -8.54 -18.45
CA CYS A 11 13.01 -7.67 -17.87
C CYS A 11 13.51 -7.19 -16.51
N TYR A 12 13.54 -5.89 -16.29
CA TYR A 12 13.97 -5.27 -15.05
C TYR A 12 12.77 -4.64 -14.35
N THR A 13 12.41 -5.17 -13.18
CA THR A 13 11.28 -4.65 -12.39
C THR A 13 11.78 -3.75 -11.27
N ILE A 14 11.24 -2.55 -11.18
CA ILE A 14 11.56 -1.55 -10.16
C ILE A 14 10.38 -1.45 -9.20
N HIS A 15 10.57 -1.91 -7.97
CA HIS A 15 9.57 -1.83 -6.91
C HIS A 15 9.57 -0.50 -6.15
N ASN A 16 10.73 0.17 -6.07
CA ASN A 16 10.86 1.45 -5.36
C ASN A 16 12.01 2.27 -5.95
N PHE A 17 11.69 3.44 -6.49
CA PHE A 17 12.65 4.35 -7.13
C PHE A 17 13.54 5.11 -6.14
N LYS A 18 13.24 5.07 -4.85
CA LYS A 18 14.03 5.74 -3.81
C LYS A 18 15.43 5.11 -3.63
N HIS A 19 15.57 3.82 -3.90
CA HIS A 19 16.79 3.05 -3.63
C HIS A 19 17.51 2.68 -4.93
N GLN A 20 18.22 3.64 -5.52
CA GLN A 20 18.77 3.55 -6.88
C GLN A 20 20.17 2.92 -6.96
N GLY A 21 20.83 2.68 -5.82
CA GLY A 21 22.21 2.17 -5.82
C GLY A 21 23.20 3.19 -6.38
N ILE A 22 23.06 4.47 -5.99
CA ILE A 22 24.01 5.53 -6.36
C ILE A 22 25.32 5.31 -5.61
N THR A 23 26.42 5.15 -6.33
CA THR A 23 27.71 4.77 -5.75
C THR A 23 28.89 5.23 -6.65
N GLY A 24 30.12 4.99 -6.19
CA GLY A 24 31.31 5.31 -6.95
C GLY A 24 31.60 4.30 -8.06
N GLU A 25 32.35 4.72 -9.09
CA GLU A 25 32.78 3.91 -10.24
C GLU A 25 33.51 2.61 -9.85
N HIS A 26 34.13 2.56 -8.66
CA HIS A 26 34.87 1.40 -8.16
C HIS A 26 34.04 0.11 -8.14
N VAL A 27 32.73 0.21 -8.01
CA VAL A 27 31.82 -0.96 -8.02
C VAL A 27 31.86 -1.68 -9.39
N LEU A 28 32.05 -0.97 -10.48
CA LEU A 28 32.18 -1.56 -11.83
C LEU A 28 33.44 -2.43 -11.93
N TYR A 29 34.55 -1.99 -11.33
CA TYR A 29 35.77 -2.78 -11.27
C TYR A 29 35.58 -4.01 -10.36
N ALA A 30 34.94 -3.84 -9.23
CA ALA A 30 34.59 -4.94 -8.31
C ALA A 30 33.68 -5.99 -8.98
N ALA A 31 32.83 -5.57 -9.91
CA ALA A 31 31.99 -6.44 -10.72
C ALA A 31 32.76 -7.16 -11.85
N GLY A 32 34.09 -7.01 -11.91
CA GLY A 32 34.93 -7.69 -12.90
C GLY A 32 34.88 -7.06 -14.31
N LEU A 33 34.45 -5.79 -14.42
CA LEU A 33 34.40 -5.08 -15.69
C LEU A 33 35.76 -4.40 -15.96
N PRO A 34 36.57 -4.89 -16.89
CA PRO A 34 37.82 -4.22 -17.26
C PRO A 34 37.49 -2.97 -18.08
N HIS A 35 38.10 -1.85 -17.74
CA HIS A 35 37.96 -0.59 -18.49
C HIS A 35 36.52 -0.06 -18.56
N PRO A 36 35.80 0.15 -17.40
CA PRO A 36 34.39 0.50 -17.38
C PRO A 36 34.10 1.97 -17.78
N HIS A 37 35.11 2.77 -18.14
CA HIS A 37 34.95 4.21 -18.47
C HIS A 37 33.89 4.49 -19.53
N HIS A 38 33.69 3.57 -20.47
CA HIS A 38 32.65 3.71 -21.49
C HIS A 38 31.22 3.58 -20.92
N LEU A 39 31.09 3.03 -19.70
CA LEU A 39 29.81 2.93 -18.99
C LEU A 39 29.52 4.18 -18.15
N PHE A 40 30.57 4.94 -17.82
CA PHE A 40 30.47 6.18 -17.07
C PHE A 40 30.17 7.37 -18.01
N GLN A 41 28.97 7.35 -18.56
CA GLN A 41 28.46 8.34 -19.50
C GLN A 41 27.03 8.76 -19.09
N PRO A 42 26.62 10.02 -19.41
CA PRO A 42 25.28 10.52 -19.07
C PRO A 42 24.14 9.67 -19.62
N GLU A 43 24.31 9.06 -20.79
CA GLU A 43 23.30 8.21 -21.44
C GLU A 43 23.34 6.76 -20.92
N ARG A 44 24.22 6.43 -19.97
CA ARG A 44 24.44 5.07 -19.47
C ARG A 44 24.26 4.97 -17.96
N LEU A 45 25.36 4.96 -17.20
CA LEU A 45 25.33 4.73 -15.76
C LEU A 45 25.60 6.00 -14.94
N GLN A 46 26.13 7.08 -15.53
CA GLN A 46 26.39 8.30 -14.75
C GLN A 46 25.09 8.83 -14.13
N ASP A 47 25.15 9.15 -12.86
CA ASP A 47 23.99 9.71 -12.16
C ASP A 47 23.67 11.12 -12.68
N ASP A 48 22.37 11.43 -12.85
CA ASP A 48 21.92 12.69 -13.45
C ASP A 48 22.17 13.93 -12.56
N PHE A 49 22.33 13.74 -11.24
CA PHE A 49 22.56 14.82 -10.28
C PHE A 49 23.97 14.80 -9.70
N ASN A 50 24.52 13.63 -9.45
CA ASN A 50 25.89 13.48 -8.98
C ASN A 50 26.77 12.92 -10.09
N HIS A 51 27.29 13.80 -10.94
CA HIS A 51 28.13 13.44 -12.09
C HIS A 51 29.43 12.69 -11.72
N ALA A 52 29.81 12.66 -10.41
CA ALA A 52 30.93 11.87 -9.93
C ALA A 52 30.55 10.44 -9.52
N ALA A 53 29.26 10.08 -9.61
CA ALA A 53 28.73 8.79 -9.21
C ALA A 53 28.07 8.05 -10.40
N ILE A 54 27.93 6.74 -10.24
CA ILE A 54 27.10 5.90 -11.10
C ILE A 54 25.76 5.61 -10.39
N ASN A 55 24.73 5.39 -11.18
CA ASN A 55 23.41 5.00 -10.74
C ASN A 55 23.08 3.60 -11.32
N LEU A 56 23.07 2.60 -10.46
CA LEU A 56 22.89 1.21 -10.88
C LEU A 56 21.48 0.95 -11.41
N MET A 57 20.46 1.60 -10.84
CA MET A 57 19.08 1.52 -11.35
C MET A 57 18.97 2.12 -12.74
N LYS A 58 19.62 3.27 -13.00
CA LYS A 58 19.70 3.85 -14.33
C LYS A 58 20.32 2.87 -15.33
N GLY A 59 21.41 2.19 -14.95
CA GLY A 59 22.00 1.14 -15.75
C GLY A 59 21.02 0.01 -16.07
N GLY A 60 20.25 -0.42 -15.08
CA GLY A 60 19.17 -1.39 -15.26
C GLY A 60 18.14 -0.92 -16.30
N VAL A 61 17.70 0.34 -16.23
CA VAL A 61 16.77 0.93 -17.20
C VAL A 61 17.38 0.98 -18.61
N VAL A 62 18.63 1.43 -18.74
CA VAL A 62 19.29 1.59 -20.04
C VAL A 62 19.51 0.26 -20.75
N TYR A 63 20.00 -0.76 -20.03
CA TYR A 63 20.47 -2.00 -20.63
C TYR A 63 19.45 -3.13 -20.69
N SER A 64 18.33 -3.05 -19.98
CA SER A 64 17.27 -4.05 -20.07
C SER A 64 16.48 -3.95 -21.37
N ASN A 65 15.91 -5.07 -21.81
CA ASN A 65 15.03 -5.12 -22.98
C ASN A 65 13.66 -4.53 -22.68
N PHE A 66 13.17 -4.76 -21.46
CA PHE A 66 11.94 -4.19 -20.93
C PHE A 66 12.12 -3.80 -19.46
N VAL A 67 11.47 -2.74 -19.05
CA VAL A 67 11.49 -2.23 -17.66
C VAL A 67 10.07 -2.10 -17.18
N THR A 68 9.82 -2.62 -16.00
CA THR A 68 8.50 -2.48 -15.35
C THR A 68 8.61 -1.79 -14.01
N THR A 69 7.52 -1.17 -13.62
CA THR A 69 7.23 -0.85 -12.21
C THR A 69 5.89 -1.46 -11.81
N VAL A 70 5.47 -1.23 -10.59
CA VAL A 70 4.44 -2.03 -9.92
C VAL A 70 3.03 -1.47 -10.01
N SER A 71 2.81 -0.45 -10.83
CA SER A 71 1.46 -0.03 -11.26
C SER A 71 1.51 0.89 -12.48
N PRO A 72 0.47 0.92 -13.34
CA PRO A 72 0.37 1.84 -14.47
C PRO A 72 0.40 3.30 -14.06
N LYS A 73 -0.33 3.66 -13.00
CA LYS A 73 -0.33 5.03 -12.48
C LYS A 73 1.03 5.44 -11.94
N HIS A 74 1.68 4.55 -11.19
CA HIS A 74 3.03 4.82 -10.69
C HIS A 74 4.05 4.95 -11.82
N ALA A 75 3.95 4.16 -12.89
CA ALA A 75 4.80 4.31 -14.07
C ALA A 75 4.69 5.72 -14.69
N HIS A 76 3.49 6.28 -14.74
CA HIS A 76 3.27 7.65 -15.18
C HIS A 76 3.86 8.67 -14.19
N GLU A 77 3.61 8.49 -12.89
CA GLU A 77 4.09 9.41 -11.85
C GLU A 77 5.61 9.53 -11.84
N VAL A 78 6.34 8.40 -11.90
CA VAL A 78 7.82 8.42 -11.88
C VAL A 78 8.45 9.06 -13.11
N MET A 79 7.75 9.10 -14.23
CA MET A 79 8.22 9.79 -15.45
C MET A 79 8.01 11.31 -15.36
N TYR A 80 6.95 11.79 -14.71
CA TYR A 80 6.48 13.16 -14.84
C TYR A 80 6.42 13.96 -13.55
N THR A 81 6.74 13.32 -12.40
CA THR A 81 6.79 13.98 -11.09
C THR A 81 8.11 13.69 -10.36
N ASP A 82 8.27 14.24 -9.18
CA ASP A 82 9.42 14.01 -8.30
C ASP A 82 9.51 12.57 -7.75
N GLN A 83 8.46 11.77 -7.90
CA GLN A 83 8.44 10.36 -7.46
C GLN A 83 9.43 9.46 -8.23
N GLY A 84 9.93 9.91 -9.37
CA GLY A 84 11.02 9.25 -10.10
C GLY A 84 12.39 9.45 -9.47
N HIS A 85 12.51 10.28 -8.43
CA HIS A 85 13.75 10.56 -7.70
C HIS A 85 14.93 10.86 -8.64
N GLY A 86 14.67 11.62 -9.71
CA GLY A 86 15.67 12.02 -10.70
C GLY A 86 15.75 11.16 -11.95
N LEU A 87 15.13 9.98 -11.99
CA LEU A 87 15.17 9.11 -13.17
C LEU A 87 14.11 9.46 -14.23
N GLY A 88 13.25 10.45 -14.00
CA GLY A 88 12.16 10.81 -14.91
C GLY A 88 12.64 11.03 -16.35
N HIS A 89 13.74 11.76 -16.55
CA HIS A 89 14.32 11.97 -17.88
C HIS A 89 14.76 10.65 -18.55
N THR A 90 15.52 9.82 -17.83
CA THR A 90 15.95 8.51 -18.31
C THR A 90 14.77 7.62 -18.69
N LEU A 91 13.72 7.58 -17.85
CA LEU A 91 12.51 6.80 -18.13
C LEU A 91 11.76 7.33 -19.37
N ASN A 92 11.67 8.64 -19.55
CA ASN A 92 11.07 9.24 -20.74
C ASN A 92 11.82 8.89 -22.04
N VAL A 93 13.17 8.92 -22.02
CA VAL A 93 13.99 8.48 -23.16
C VAL A 93 13.71 7.02 -23.51
N HIS A 94 13.46 6.20 -22.50
CA HIS A 94 13.21 4.76 -22.64
C HIS A 94 11.73 4.36 -22.56
N GLN A 95 10.79 5.31 -22.69
CA GLN A 95 9.35 5.09 -22.48
C GLN A 95 8.75 3.94 -23.31
N ARG A 96 9.32 3.64 -24.50
CA ARG A 96 8.82 2.55 -25.37
C ARG A 96 9.02 1.15 -24.77
N LYS A 97 9.90 1.01 -23.80
CA LYS A 97 10.18 -0.25 -23.12
C LYS A 97 9.87 -0.19 -21.61
N PHE A 98 9.17 0.87 -21.17
CA PHE A 98 8.81 1.07 -19.78
C PHE A 98 7.29 1.03 -19.59
N GLY A 99 6.82 0.32 -18.56
CA GLY A 99 5.41 0.23 -18.24
C GLY A 99 5.17 -0.19 -16.79
N GLY A 100 3.93 -0.10 -16.35
CA GLY A 100 3.49 -0.53 -15.04
C GLY A 100 2.71 -1.84 -15.12
N ILE A 101 3.00 -2.77 -14.22
CA ILE A 101 2.28 -4.02 -14.04
C ILE A 101 1.95 -4.12 -12.55
N LEU A 102 0.66 -4.25 -12.20
CA LEU A 102 0.24 -4.39 -10.81
C LEU A 102 0.84 -5.67 -10.19
N ASN A 103 1.20 -5.58 -8.91
CA ASN A 103 1.50 -6.78 -8.15
C ASN A 103 0.23 -7.58 -7.93
N GLY A 104 0.35 -8.90 -7.98
CA GLY A 104 -0.69 -9.82 -7.52
C GLY A 104 -0.63 -10.05 -6.01
N LEU A 105 -1.62 -10.75 -5.51
CA LEU A 105 -1.72 -11.23 -4.15
C LEU A 105 -1.54 -12.76 -4.13
N ASP A 106 -0.75 -13.25 -3.19
CA ASP A 106 -0.59 -14.69 -2.97
C ASP A 106 -1.85 -15.26 -2.29
N TYR A 107 -2.67 -15.97 -3.05
CA TYR A 107 -3.93 -16.56 -2.56
C TYR A 107 -3.75 -17.84 -1.74
N ASP A 108 -2.56 -18.40 -1.65
CA ASP A 108 -2.27 -19.48 -0.71
C ASP A 108 -2.10 -18.93 0.73
N VAL A 109 -1.74 -17.64 0.84
CA VAL A 109 -1.55 -16.93 2.11
C VAL A 109 -2.74 -16.01 2.43
N TRP A 110 -3.16 -15.17 1.46
CA TRP A 110 -4.17 -14.14 1.66
C TRP A 110 -5.49 -14.52 1.00
N ASN A 111 -6.20 -15.47 1.60
CA ASN A 111 -7.48 -15.95 1.09
C ASN A 111 -8.36 -16.48 2.24
N THR A 112 -9.45 -15.79 2.51
CA THR A 112 -10.36 -16.07 3.63
C THR A 112 -10.96 -17.48 3.61
N GLU A 113 -10.99 -18.15 2.45
CA GLU A 113 -11.53 -19.51 2.33
C GLU A 113 -10.56 -20.59 2.84
N VAL A 114 -9.25 -20.29 2.87
CA VAL A 114 -8.20 -21.25 3.27
C VAL A 114 -7.31 -20.76 4.40
N ASP A 115 -7.39 -19.49 4.79
CA ASP A 115 -6.58 -18.86 5.81
C ASP A 115 -6.70 -19.59 7.16
N GLU A 116 -5.57 -20.08 7.67
CA GLU A 116 -5.49 -20.80 8.94
C GLU A 116 -5.33 -19.87 10.16
N LEU A 117 -5.01 -18.60 9.91
CA LEU A 117 -4.76 -17.60 10.96
C LEU A 117 -6.03 -16.85 11.40
N ILE A 118 -7.16 -17.07 10.71
CA ILE A 118 -8.44 -16.47 11.10
C ILE A 118 -9.34 -17.51 11.76
N PRO A 119 -10.09 -17.13 12.81
CA PRO A 119 -10.97 -18.05 13.53
C PRO A 119 -12.07 -18.67 12.67
N VAL A 120 -12.66 -17.90 11.76
CA VAL A 120 -13.77 -18.34 10.92
C VAL A 120 -13.43 -18.04 9.46
N ARG A 121 -13.34 -19.09 8.64
CA ARG A 121 -13.15 -18.98 7.20
C ARG A 121 -14.45 -18.60 6.51
N TYR A 122 -14.36 -17.82 5.46
CA TYR A 122 -15.52 -17.35 4.69
C TYR A 122 -15.17 -17.07 3.24
N GLY A 123 -16.16 -17.09 2.38
CA GLY A 123 -16.08 -16.65 0.99
C GLY A 123 -17.01 -15.47 0.73
N VAL A 124 -17.16 -15.11 -0.53
CA VAL A 124 -18.06 -14.03 -0.96
C VAL A 124 -19.52 -14.38 -0.69
N ASP A 125 -19.88 -15.67 -0.82
CA ASP A 125 -21.26 -16.15 -0.66
C ASP A 125 -21.70 -16.23 0.80
N ASP A 126 -20.77 -16.23 1.75
CA ASP A 126 -21.04 -16.28 3.18
C ASP A 126 -20.27 -15.20 3.98
N LEU A 127 -20.20 -14.01 3.38
CA LEU A 127 -19.46 -12.85 3.91
C LEU A 127 -19.95 -12.40 5.31
N GLU A 128 -21.15 -12.77 5.73
CA GLU A 128 -21.65 -12.52 7.06
C GLU A 128 -20.80 -13.15 8.17
N LYS A 129 -20.07 -14.24 7.88
CA LYS A 129 -19.11 -14.85 8.81
C LYS A 129 -17.93 -13.93 9.18
N LYS A 130 -17.72 -12.85 8.40
CA LYS A 130 -16.78 -11.79 8.76
C LYS A 130 -17.10 -11.16 10.13
N TYR A 131 -18.36 -11.13 10.52
CA TYR A 131 -18.77 -10.62 11.84
C TYR A 131 -18.28 -11.50 13.00
N ASP A 132 -18.11 -12.81 12.79
CA ASP A 132 -17.52 -13.71 13.79
C ASP A 132 -16.03 -13.38 13.99
N ASN A 133 -15.32 -13.08 12.92
CA ASN A 133 -13.93 -12.60 13.00
C ASN A 133 -13.84 -11.21 13.65
N LYS A 134 -14.82 -10.34 13.43
CA LYS A 134 -14.91 -9.04 14.11
C LYS A 134 -15.09 -9.21 15.61
N ALA A 135 -15.94 -10.14 16.04
CA ALA A 135 -16.11 -10.48 17.46
C ALA A 135 -14.81 -11.04 18.05
N ALA A 136 -14.13 -11.93 17.34
CA ALA A 136 -12.83 -12.47 17.75
C ALA A 136 -11.75 -11.39 17.85
N LEU A 137 -11.70 -10.44 16.91
CA LEU A 137 -10.80 -9.29 16.96
C LEU A 137 -11.05 -8.42 18.20
N ARG A 138 -12.31 -8.11 18.48
CA ARG A 138 -12.69 -7.35 19.67
C ARG A 138 -12.28 -8.07 20.96
N HIS A 139 -12.53 -9.36 21.03
CA HIS A 139 -12.14 -10.18 22.18
C HIS A 139 -10.62 -10.20 22.38
N ARG A 140 -9.84 -10.41 21.30
CA ARG A 140 -8.37 -10.43 21.36
C ARG A 140 -7.79 -9.09 21.84
N LEU A 141 -8.39 -7.98 21.40
CA LEU A 141 -7.89 -6.64 21.67
C LEU A 141 -8.60 -5.92 22.83
N LEU A 142 -9.50 -6.62 23.54
CA LEU A 142 -10.31 -6.10 24.65
C LEU A 142 -11.14 -4.88 24.25
N LEU A 143 -11.62 -4.86 23.02
CA LEU A 143 -12.52 -3.82 22.55
C LEU A 143 -13.96 -4.11 22.98
N ARG A 144 -14.75 -3.05 23.11
CA ARG A 144 -16.17 -3.14 23.49
C ARG A 144 -16.99 -3.82 22.39
N GLU A 145 -17.88 -4.73 22.80
CA GLU A 145 -18.83 -5.37 21.89
C GLU A 145 -20.08 -4.50 21.75
N GLU A 146 -20.05 -3.58 20.80
CA GLU A 146 -21.17 -2.69 20.46
C GLU A 146 -21.36 -2.63 18.95
N PHE A 147 -22.52 -2.17 18.50
CA PHE A 147 -22.78 -1.92 17.06
C PHE A 147 -22.02 -0.66 16.62
N LYS A 148 -20.76 -0.86 16.29
CA LYS A 148 -19.82 0.18 15.84
C LYS A 148 -18.97 -0.35 14.70
N PRO A 149 -18.57 0.49 13.72
CA PRO A 149 -17.57 0.10 12.74
C PRO A 149 -16.18 0.00 13.40
N VAL A 150 -15.37 -0.92 12.90
CA VAL A 150 -13.94 -1.02 13.23
C VAL A 150 -13.15 -0.49 12.04
N ILE A 151 -12.41 0.58 12.27
CA ILE A 151 -11.49 1.18 11.29
C ILE A 151 -10.08 0.77 11.68
N ALA A 152 -9.31 0.27 10.73
CA ALA A 152 -7.97 -0.24 11.00
C ALA A 152 -6.88 0.48 10.19
N TYR A 153 -5.66 0.40 10.70
CA TYR A 153 -4.43 0.64 9.98
C TYR A 153 -3.48 -0.55 10.19
N VAL A 154 -2.91 -1.07 9.11
CA VAL A 154 -1.88 -2.12 9.15
C VAL A 154 -0.73 -1.73 8.24
N GLY A 155 0.47 -1.59 8.78
CA GLY A 155 1.65 -1.27 7.98
C GLY A 155 2.76 -0.55 8.74
N ARG A 156 3.82 -0.20 8.00
CA ARG A 156 4.92 0.60 8.55
C ARG A 156 4.45 2.00 8.93
N LEU A 157 4.97 2.50 10.02
CA LEU A 157 4.74 3.86 10.48
C LEU A 157 5.93 4.72 10.05
N ASP A 158 5.82 5.34 8.90
CA ASP A 158 6.83 6.24 8.35
C ASP A 158 6.18 7.42 7.60
N ALA A 159 6.96 8.43 7.28
CA ALA A 159 6.48 9.64 6.60
C ALA A 159 5.80 9.31 5.25
N GLN A 160 6.26 8.27 4.55
CA GLN A 160 5.66 7.82 3.28
C GLN A 160 4.21 7.36 3.48
N LYS A 161 3.91 6.76 4.62
CA LYS A 161 2.57 6.23 4.93
C LYS A 161 1.62 7.27 5.51
N GLY A 162 2.08 8.52 5.68
CA GLY A 162 1.23 9.62 6.14
C GLY A 162 0.87 9.52 7.62
N VAL A 163 1.87 9.30 8.48
CA VAL A 163 1.68 9.10 9.94
C VAL A 163 0.85 10.18 10.62
N HIS A 164 0.93 11.45 10.16
CA HIS A 164 0.10 12.53 10.66
C HIS A 164 -1.39 12.30 10.37
N LEU A 165 -1.72 11.75 9.20
CA LEU A 165 -3.10 11.41 8.83
C LEU A 165 -3.56 10.11 9.51
N ILE A 166 -2.66 9.15 9.76
CA ILE A 166 -2.99 7.97 10.55
C ILE A 166 -3.41 8.37 11.97
N ARG A 167 -2.63 9.27 12.61
CA ARG A 167 -2.98 9.83 13.92
C ARG A 167 -4.33 10.57 13.87
N HIS A 168 -4.53 11.43 12.87
CA HIS A 168 -5.80 12.13 12.69
C HIS A 168 -6.97 11.15 12.52
N GLY A 169 -6.80 10.11 11.69
CA GLY A 169 -7.79 9.05 11.47
C GLY A 169 -8.20 8.33 12.75
N LEU A 170 -7.26 8.09 13.69
CA LEU A 170 -7.57 7.56 15.02
C LEU A 170 -8.52 8.50 15.76
N HIS A 171 -8.19 9.80 15.85
CA HIS A 171 -9.04 10.78 16.55
C HIS A 171 -10.41 10.91 15.89
N TYR A 172 -10.45 10.95 14.56
CA TYR A 172 -11.69 11.00 13.80
C TYR A 172 -12.57 9.77 14.07
N ALA A 173 -12.00 8.56 14.03
CA ALA A 173 -12.72 7.32 14.27
C ALA A 173 -13.40 7.33 15.65
N LEU A 174 -12.67 7.66 16.70
CA LEU A 174 -13.20 7.74 18.05
C LEU A 174 -14.27 8.84 18.19
N GLY A 175 -14.04 10.01 17.57
CA GLY A 175 -14.98 11.13 17.55
C GLY A 175 -16.29 10.83 16.81
N SER A 176 -16.26 9.97 15.80
CA SER A 176 -17.42 9.54 15.00
C SER A 176 -18.15 8.32 15.58
N GLY A 177 -17.73 7.82 16.75
CA GLY A 177 -18.32 6.65 17.39
C GLY A 177 -17.88 5.31 16.77
N ALA A 178 -16.80 5.29 15.99
CA ALA A 178 -16.17 4.09 15.52
C ALA A 178 -15.12 3.55 16.52
N GLN A 179 -14.67 2.32 16.30
CA GLN A 179 -13.51 1.75 16.97
C GLN A 179 -12.28 1.89 16.06
N PHE A 180 -11.10 2.04 16.65
CA PHE A 180 -9.85 2.14 15.90
C PHE A 180 -8.83 1.10 16.34
N VAL A 181 -8.26 0.39 15.36
CA VAL A 181 -7.22 -0.62 15.57
C VAL A 181 -6.00 -0.28 14.72
N LEU A 182 -4.82 -0.32 15.33
CA LEU A 182 -3.56 -0.11 14.62
C LEU A 182 -2.61 -1.26 14.89
N LEU A 183 -2.01 -1.79 13.84
CA LEU A 183 -0.84 -2.68 13.90
C LEU A 183 0.26 -2.09 13.02
N GLY A 184 1.39 -1.73 13.62
CA GLY A 184 2.49 -1.17 12.85
C GLY A 184 3.77 -0.96 13.66
N SER A 185 4.86 -0.76 12.93
CA SER A 185 6.18 -0.47 13.49
C SER A 185 6.88 0.63 12.71
N SER A 186 7.77 1.35 13.35
CA SER A 186 8.57 2.40 12.72
C SER A 186 10.06 2.10 12.82
N PRO A 187 10.83 2.31 11.74
CA PRO A 187 12.29 2.37 11.81
C PRO A 187 12.79 3.73 12.31
N ASP A 188 11.92 4.76 12.34
CA ASP A 188 12.23 6.10 12.81
C ASP A 188 11.94 6.20 14.32
N ALA A 189 12.95 6.53 15.11
CA ALA A 189 12.86 6.54 16.57
C ALA A 189 11.90 7.61 17.13
N ASP A 190 11.69 8.71 16.42
CA ASP A 190 10.79 9.78 16.89
C ASP A 190 9.34 9.40 16.61
N ILE A 191 9.06 8.83 15.43
CA ILE A 191 7.75 8.29 15.08
C ILE A 191 7.39 7.11 15.99
N ASP A 192 8.34 6.19 16.22
CA ASP A 192 8.14 5.05 17.12
C ASP A 192 7.75 5.52 18.52
N ARG A 193 8.49 6.47 19.07
CA ARG A 193 8.22 7.08 20.39
C ARG A 193 6.83 7.72 20.42
N GLU A 194 6.46 8.47 19.38
CA GLU A 194 5.13 9.09 19.28
C GLU A 194 4.01 8.04 19.35
N PHE A 195 4.12 6.95 18.58
CA PHE A 195 3.09 5.92 18.56
C PHE A 195 3.05 5.07 19.85
N TRP A 196 4.19 4.90 20.53
CA TRP A 196 4.20 4.33 21.88
C TRP A 196 3.47 5.24 22.88
N HIS A 197 3.61 6.57 22.81
CA HIS A 197 2.83 7.49 23.62
C HIS A 197 1.33 7.41 23.32
N LEU A 198 0.95 7.33 22.03
CA LEU A 198 -0.45 7.12 21.66
C LEU A 198 -0.99 5.80 22.19
N LYS A 199 -0.22 4.71 22.09
CA LYS A 199 -0.58 3.41 22.68
C LYS A 199 -0.86 3.54 24.18
N HIS A 200 0.03 4.13 24.94
CA HIS A 200 -0.15 4.34 26.37
C HIS A 200 -1.38 5.20 26.72
N HIS A 201 -1.70 6.17 25.88
CA HIS A 201 -2.84 7.05 26.10
C HIS A 201 -4.17 6.38 25.74
N PHE A 202 -4.24 5.65 24.63
CA PHE A 202 -5.48 5.16 24.07
C PHE A 202 -5.82 3.69 24.38
N ASN A 203 -4.86 2.82 24.74
CA ASN A 203 -5.18 1.41 24.99
C ASN A 203 -6.01 1.14 26.25
N ASN A 204 -6.29 2.16 27.06
CA ASN A 204 -7.29 2.08 28.12
C ASN A 204 -8.72 2.46 27.64
N ASN A 205 -8.85 2.95 26.40
CA ASN A 205 -10.15 3.23 25.78
C ASN A 205 -10.70 1.93 25.19
N PRO A 206 -11.91 1.47 25.58
CA PRO A 206 -12.48 0.22 25.08
C PRO A 206 -12.87 0.28 23.59
N ASP A 207 -12.71 1.41 22.92
CA ASP A 207 -12.94 1.57 21.49
C ASP A 207 -11.64 1.76 20.69
N CYS A 208 -10.45 1.58 21.31
CA CYS A 208 -9.17 1.79 20.65
C CYS A 208 -8.13 0.78 21.10
N HIS A 209 -7.36 0.24 20.13
CA HIS A 209 -6.19 -0.56 20.43
C HIS A 209 -5.07 -0.29 19.40
N LEU A 210 -3.89 0.04 19.91
CA LEU A 210 -2.68 0.16 19.12
C LEU A 210 -1.72 -0.97 19.50
N GLU A 211 -1.28 -1.73 18.50
CA GLU A 211 -0.20 -2.71 18.63
C GLU A 211 1.03 -2.22 17.87
N ILE A 212 2.11 -1.95 18.62
CA ILE A 212 3.37 -1.46 18.07
C ILE A 212 4.31 -2.64 17.93
N GLY A 213 4.56 -3.05 16.68
CA GLY A 213 5.38 -4.19 16.36
C GLY A 213 4.91 -4.91 15.09
N TYR A 214 5.37 -6.15 14.94
CA TYR A 214 4.97 -7.08 13.89
C TYR A 214 4.23 -8.27 14.54
N ASP A 215 3.03 -8.54 14.08
CA ASP A 215 2.21 -9.69 14.50
C ASP A 215 1.38 -10.14 13.29
N GLU A 216 1.81 -11.23 12.67
CA GLU A 216 1.18 -11.76 11.45
C GLU A 216 -0.23 -12.28 11.70
N GLU A 217 -0.43 -13.03 12.78
CA GLU A 217 -1.77 -13.53 13.14
C GLU A 217 -2.75 -12.38 13.41
N LEU A 218 -2.28 -11.32 14.09
CA LEU A 218 -3.09 -10.15 14.31
C LEU A 218 -3.38 -9.41 13.00
N ALA A 219 -2.43 -9.34 12.06
CA ALA A 219 -2.68 -8.72 10.76
C ALA A 219 -3.82 -9.42 10.00
N HIS A 220 -3.78 -10.75 9.91
CA HIS A 220 -4.84 -11.56 9.28
C HIS A 220 -6.18 -11.34 9.97
N LEU A 221 -6.20 -11.36 11.31
CA LEU A 221 -7.43 -11.13 12.08
C LEU A 221 -7.96 -9.70 11.93
N ILE A 222 -7.10 -8.69 11.82
CA ILE A 222 -7.52 -7.31 11.53
C ILE A 222 -8.19 -7.23 10.17
N TYR A 223 -7.58 -7.78 9.10
CA TYR A 223 -8.21 -7.77 7.78
C TYR A 223 -9.53 -8.55 7.78
N ALA A 224 -9.61 -9.67 8.49
CA ALA A 224 -10.84 -10.44 8.58
C ALA A 224 -11.94 -9.78 9.43
N GLY A 225 -11.58 -9.01 10.46
CA GLY A 225 -12.52 -8.46 11.44
C GLY A 225 -12.82 -6.97 11.31
N ALA A 226 -11.98 -6.18 10.67
CA ALA A 226 -12.25 -4.75 10.47
C ALA A 226 -13.29 -4.52 9.37
N ASP A 227 -14.05 -3.43 9.49
CA ASP A 227 -14.98 -2.99 8.44
C ASP A 227 -14.25 -2.16 7.38
N MET A 228 -13.29 -1.34 7.80
CA MET A 228 -12.55 -0.41 6.94
C MET A 228 -11.06 -0.42 7.29
N VAL A 229 -10.24 -0.10 6.31
CA VAL A 229 -8.80 0.15 6.50
C VAL A 229 -8.41 1.48 5.87
N ILE A 230 -7.63 2.30 6.59
CA ILE A 230 -7.14 3.57 6.05
C ILE A 230 -5.72 3.43 5.49
N MET A 231 -5.49 4.04 4.32
CA MET A 231 -4.18 4.12 3.68
C MET A 231 -3.91 5.54 3.18
N PRO A 232 -3.56 6.46 4.08
CA PRO A 232 -3.35 7.86 3.73
C PRO A 232 -1.94 8.13 3.21
N SER A 233 -1.40 7.24 2.40
CA SER A 233 -0.02 7.25 1.92
C SER A 233 0.32 8.49 1.11
N MET A 234 1.46 9.10 1.40
CA MET A 234 2.01 10.21 0.59
C MET A 234 2.56 9.70 -0.74
N PHE A 235 3.00 8.47 -0.74
CA PHE A 235 3.56 7.78 -1.88
C PHE A 235 3.29 6.27 -1.75
N GLU A 236 2.72 5.63 -2.79
CA GLU A 236 2.41 4.21 -2.77
C GLU A 236 2.58 3.59 -4.17
N PRO A 237 3.72 2.97 -4.48
CA PRO A 237 3.98 2.41 -5.80
C PRO A 237 2.91 1.43 -6.27
N CYS A 238 2.55 0.47 -5.44
CA CYS A 238 1.46 -0.47 -5.67
C CYS A 238 0.53 -0.54 -4.47
N GLY A 239 1.09 -0.83 -3.30
CA GLY A 239 0.35 -1.22 -2.11
C GLY A 239 -0.08 -2.70 -2.16
N LEU A 240 0.05 -3.38 -1.04
CA LEU A 240 -0.50 -4.73 -0.83
C LEU A 240 -1.66 -4.68 0.18
N THR A 241 -1.61 -3.75 1.11
CA THR A 241 -2.63 -3.60 2.17
C THR A 241 -4.04 -3.47 1.61
N GLN A 242 -4.25 -2.65 0.56
CA GLN A 242 -5.57 -2.53 -0.07
C GLN A 242 -5.98 -3.79 -0.82
N LEU A 243 -5.02 -4.50 -1.45
CA LEU A 243 -5.32 -5.76 -2.14
C LEU A 243 -5.78 -6.82 -1.15
N ILE A 244 -5.08 -6.94 -0.01
CA ILE A 244 -5.47 -7.83 1.07
C ILE A 244 -6.83 -7.41 1.64
N ALA A 245 -7.02 -6.13 1.94
CA ALA A 245 -8.29 -5.61 2.45
C ALA A 245 -9.46 -5.94 1.52
N LEU A 246 -9.30 -5.71 0.21
CA LEU A 246 -10.29 -6.06 -0.80
C LEU A 246 -10.60 -7.56 -0.75
N LYS A 247 -9.59 -8.44 -0.80
CA LYS A 247 -9.79 -9.89 -0.75
C LYS A 247 -10.52 -10.35 0.52
N TYR A 248 -10.34 -9.63 1.64
CA TYR A 248 -11.00 -9.92 2.92
C TYR A 248 -12.36 -9.21 3.08
N GLY A 249 -12.86 -8.52 2.06
CA GLY A 249 -14.10 -7.76 2.12
C GLY A 249 -14.06 -6.58 3.11
N THR A 250 -12.86 -6.07 3.38
CA THR A 250 -12.62 -4.88 4.21
C THR A 250 -12.47 -3.67 3.31
N VAL A 251 -13.28 -2.65 3.53
CA VAL A 251 -13.38 -1.50 2.64
C VAL A 251 -12.17 -0.57 2.79
N PRO A 252 -11.35 -0.38 1.76
CA PRO A 252 -10.22 0.53 1.84
C PRO A 252 -10.66 2.01 1.70
N ILE A 253 -10.07 2.86 2.53
CA ILE A 253 -10.16 4.33 2.46
C ILE A 253 -8.75 4.82 2.14
N VAL A 254 -8.49 5.26 0.92
CA VAL A 254 -7.15 5.48 0.42
C VAL A 254 -6.93 6.90 -0.09
N ARG A 255 -5.70 7.39 -0.02
CA ARG A 255 -5.30 8.55 -0.81
C ARG A 255 -5.04 8.13 -2.26
N GLY A 256 -5.56 8.91 -3.20
CA GLY A 256 -5.41 8.65 -4.63
C GLY A 256 -3.98 8.93 -5.12
N VAL A 257 -3.10 7.93 -5.01
CA VAL A 257 -1.70 7.98 -5.46
C VAL A 257 -1.24 6.58 -5.88
N GLY A 258 -0.42 6.52 -6.93
CA GLY A 258 0.21 5.30 -7.42
C GLY A 258 -0.78 4.16 -7.63
N GLY A 259 -0.42 2.97 -7.19
CA GLY A 259 -1.24 1.77 -7.35
C GLY A 259 -2.57 1.78 -6.61
N LEU A 260 -2.76 2.69 -5.65
CA LEU A 260 -4.07 2.85 -5.00
C LEU A 260 -5.13 3.37 -5.97
N ILE A 261 -4.77 4.24 -6.93
CA ILE A 261 -5.69 4.69 -8.00
C ILE A 261 -6.05 3.55 -8.95
N ASP A 262 -5.11 2.64 -9.20
CA ASP A 262 -5.31 1.55 -10.15
C ASP A 262 -6.16 0.41 -9.58
N THR A 263 -6.35 0.34 -8.24
CA THR A 263 -6.96 -0.80 -7.55
C THR A 263 -8.18 -0.46 -6.71
N VAL A 264 -8.33 0.80 -6.27
CA VAL A 264 -9.46 1.25 -5.47
C VAL A 264 -10.31 2.22 -6.27
N PHE A 265 -11.60 1.90 -6.38
CA PHE A 265 -12.57 2.68 -7.14
C PHE A 265 -13.60 3.27 -6.18
N ASP A 266 -13.62 4.60 -6.07
CA ASP A 266 -14.47 5.32 -5.12
C ASP A 266 -15.95 5.01 -5.33
N ARG A 267 -16.66 4.65 -4.26
CA ARG A 267 -18.06 4.28 -4.28
C ARG A 267 -18.95 5.39 -4.88
N ASP A 268 -18.66 6.63 -4.58
CA ASP A 268 -19.53 7.74 -4.92
C ASP A 268 -19.09 8.47 -6.20
N TYR A 269 -17.78 8.48 -6.51
CA TYR A 269 -17.20 9.35 -7.54
C TYR A 269 -16.50 8.62 -8.68
N SER A 270 -16.36 7.30 -8.62
CA SER A 270 -15.72 6.54 -9.70
C SER A 270 -16.64 6.46 -10.94
N ASP A 271 -16.04 6.52 -12.13
CA ASP A 271 -16.73 6.26 -13.41
C ASP A 271 -16.98 4.75 -13.66
N LYS A 272 -16.47 3.89 -12.78
CA LYS A 272 -16.71 2.45 -12.85
C LYS A 272 -18.17 2.10 -12.57
N PRO A 273 -18.69 1.00 -13.15
CA PRO A 273 -19.99 0.46 -12.77
C PRO A 273 -20.09 0.26 -11.25
N GLU A 274 -21.28 0.39 -10.69
CA GLU A 274 -21.47 0.35 -9.24
C GLU A 274 -20.93 -0.93 -8.58
N HIS A 275 -21.09 -2.07 -9.24
CA HIS A 275 -20.62 -3.37 -8.76
C HIS A 275 -19.08 -3.54 -8.81
N GLU A 276 -18.36 -2.64 -9.47
CA GLU A 276 -16.89 -2.61 -9.50
C GLU A 276 -16.31 -1.60 -8.50
N ARG A 277 -17.16 -0.73 -7.90
CA ARG A 277 -16.71 0.25 -6.90
C ARG A 277 -16.47 -0.46 -5.58
N ASN A 278 -15.31 -0.25 -4.98
CA ASN A 278 -14.81 -1.13 -3.92
C ASN A 278 -14.18 -0.43 -2.74
N GLY A 279 -14.27 0.92 -2.66
CA GLY A 279 -13.67 1.66 -1.56
C GLY A 279 -13.98 3.14 -1.59
N TYR A 280 -13.20 3.92 -0.86
CA TYR A 280 -13.29 5.38 -0.83
C TYR A 280 -11.93 6.01 -1.11
N MET A 281 -11.94 7.16 -1.78
CA MET A 281 -10.72 7.85 -2.18
C MET A 281 -10.77 9.34 -1.83
N PHE A 282 -9.62 9.88 -1.46
CA PHE A 282 -9.37 11.31 -1.33
C PHE A 282 -8.01 11.66 -1.94
N TYR A 283 -7.74 12.93 -2.21
CA TYR A 283 -6.53 13.34 -2.94
C TYR A 283 -5.61 14.27 -2.13
N GLN A 284 -6.20 15.12 -1.29
CA GLN A 284 -5.45 16.08 -0.49
C GLN A 284 -4.58 15.36 0.55
N THR A 285 -3.48 16.00 0.94
CA THR A 285 -2.52 15.46 1.92
C THR A 285 -2.75 15.98 3.33
N ASP A 286 -3.90 16.59 3.58
CA ASP A 286 -4.32 17.18 4.84
C ASP A 286 -5.46 16.40 5.50
N GLU A 287 -5.78 16.79 6.72
CA GLU A 287 -6.85 16.19 7.54
C GLU A 287 -8.23 16.30 6.86
N GLN A 288 -8.52 17.42 6.19
CA GLN A 288 -9.81 17.63 5.52
C GLN A 288 -10.00 16.65 4.35
N GLY A 289 -8.92 16.33 3.65
CA GLY A 289 -8.92 15.30 2.61
C GLY A 289 -9.33 13.94 3.17
N LEU A 290 -8.68 13.47 4.23
CA LEU A 290 -9.03 12.21 4.87
C LEU A 290 -10.46 12.23 5.41
N ASP A 291 -10.86 13.30 6.11
CA ASP A 291 -12.22 13.46 6.65
C ASP A 291 -13.28 13.34 5.57
N SER A 292 -13.02 13.89 4.38
CA SER A 292 -13.98 13.84 3.25
C SER A 292 -14.33 12.40 2.83
N ALA A 293 -13.40 11.47 2.95
CA ALA A 293 -13.64 10.06 2.65
C ALA A 293 -14.17 9.31 3.88
N MET A 294 -13.64 9.58 5.07
CA MET A 294 -14.07 8.91 6.29
C MET A 294 -15.52 9.22 6.65
N VAL A 295 -16.00 10.46 6.48
CA VAL A 295 -17.40 10.82 6.75
C VAL A 295 -18.37 10.05 5.86
N ARG A 296 -18.00 9.82 4.59
CA ARG A 296 -18.81 9.05 3.63
C ARG A 296 -18.83 7.56 4.00
N ALA A 297 -17.66 7.00 4.30
CA ALA A 297 -17.52 5.58 4.64
C ALA A 297 -18.21 5.22 5.96
N VAL A 298 -17.96 5.99 7.02
CA VAL A 298 -18.58 5.79 8.34
C VAL A 298 -20.08 6.06 8.27
N GLY A 299 -20.49 7.12 7.55
CA GLY A 299 -21.91 7.45 7.34
C GLY A 299 -22.67 6.34 6.62
N LEU A 300 -22.07 5.74 5.58
CA LEU A 300 -22.68 4.58 4.90
C LEU A 300 -22.86 3.41 5.87
N TRP A 301 -21.82 3.06 6.62
CA TRP A 301 -21.87 1.97 7.58
C TRP A 301 -22.96 2.18 8.65
N GLN A 302 -23.09 3.41 9.17
CA GLN A 302 -24.00 3.74 10.28
C GLN A 302 -25.45 3.85 9.83
N HIS A 303 -25.69 4.41 8.64
CA HIS A 303 -27.06 4.79 8.21
C HIS A 303 -27.61 3.87 7.10
N HIS A 304 -26.76 3.17 6.37
CA HIS A 304 -27.12 2.29 5.27
C HIS A 304 -26.31 0.99 5.31
N PRO A 305 -26.49 0.15 6.36
CA PRO A 305 -25.66 -1.04 6.58
C PRO A 305 -25.80 -2.09 5.48
N GLU A 306 -26.93 -2.16 4.78
CA GLU A 306 -27.10 -3.05 3.64
C GLU A 306 -26.25 -2.62 2.44
N ASP A 307 -26.22 -1.34 2.13
CA ASP A 307 -25.39 -0.79 1.04
C ASP A 307 -23.90 -0.95 1.40
N PHE A 308 -23.55 -0.83 2.67
CA PHE A 308 -22.18 -1.08 3.12
C PHE A 308 -21.79 -2.57 2.93
N ARG A 309 -22.72 -3.51 3.21
CA ARG A 309 -22.47 -4.95 2.93
C ARG A 309 -22.29 -5.23 1.44
N GLN A 310 -23.06 -4.58 0.57
CA GLN A 310 -22.86 -4.68 -0.88
C GLN A 310 -21.49 -4.16 -1.29
N LEU A 311 -21.02 -3.07 -0.69
CA LEU A 311 -19.67 -2.56 -0.90
C LEU A 311 -18.59 -3.56 -0.45
N CYS A 312 -18.77 -4.23 0.69
CA CYS A 312 -17.89 -5.32 1.15
C CYS A 312 -17.87 -6.50 0.16
N GLN A 313 -19.02 -6.87 -0.42
CA GLN A 313 -19.09 -7.90 -1.46
C GLN A 313 -18.39 -7.48 -2.74
N ALA A 314 -18.59 -6.24 -3.19
CA ALA A 314 -17.87 -5.68 -4.35
C ALA A 314 -16.36 -5.66 -4.10
N SER A 315 -15.92 -5.31 -2.88
CA SER A 315 -14.52 -5.38 -2.46
C SER A 315 -13.97 -6.81 -2.59
N ALA A 316 -14.65 -7.79 -1.99
CA ALA A 316 -14.22 -9.20 -1.98
C ALA A 316 -14.24 -9.85 -3.38
N ASN A 317 -15.08 -9.36 -4.28
CA ASN A 317 -15.13 -9.78 -5.69
C ASN A 317 -14.10 -9.10 -6.59
N SER A 318 -13.38 -8.09 -6.08
CA SER A 318 -12.33 -7.43 -6.86
C SER A 318 -11.25 -8.45 -7.24
N ASP A 319 -10.92 -8.52 -8.53
CA ASP A 319 -9.80 -9.36 -9.00
C ASP A 319 -8.48 -8.67 -8.67
N VAL A 320 -7.81 -9.17 -7.64
CA VAL A 320 -6.53 -8.64 -7.14
C VAL A 320 -5.40 -9.68 -7.18
N GLY A 321 -5.69 -10.86 -7.75
CA GLY A 321 -4.74 -11.95 -7.94
C GLY A 321 -4.33 -12.11 -9.41
N HIS A 322 -3.04 -12.31 -9.66
CA HIS A 322 -2.52 -12.71 -10.97
C HIS A 322 -1.38 -13.69 -10.78
#